data_4e146e47252336cd4b2885b543432f6a
#
_entry.id   4e146e47252336cd4b2885b543432f6a
#
_cell.length_a   1.000
_cell.length_b   1.000
_cell.length_c   1.000
_cell.angle_alpha   90.00
_cell.angle_beta   90.00
_cell.angle_gamma   90.00
#
_symmetry.space_group_name_H-M   'P 1'
#
loop_
_entity.id
_entity.type
_entity.pdbx_description
1 polymer ?
#
loop_
_entity_poly.entity_id
_entity_poly.type
_entity_poly.pdbx_seq_one_letter_code
_entity_poly.pdbx_strand_id
1 'polypeptide(L)'
;MRRANEANREKFITAAACELEEHGVSDFSIRRVARRCGLSCAAPYKHFESRDELMLEVIRHINKKWLAIMEETLTAHQGEPLREQIVAVCIAYLTFLCTYPEYQTVIFMNDKFFPPEVLVEKVKVSKQSERLIKEYCESVNMPADVYFRKKLAIRSLINGSAILINSGEIPFNSHTISIIKSNIEREFETE
;
A
#
# COMPACT_ATOMS: atom_id res chain seq x y z
N MET A 1 -22.50 -18.45 -12.43
CA MET A 1 -22.92 -17.78 -11.19
C MET A 1 -21.76 -17.41 -10.27
N ARG A 2 -20.81 -18.31 -9.92
CA ARG A 2 -19.68 -18.04 -9.00
C ARG A 2 -18.76 -16.88 -9.48
N ARG A 3 -18.34 -16.86 -10.75
CA ARG A 3 -17.49 -15.77 -11.32
C ARG A 3 -18.17 -14.40 -11.30
N ALA A 4 -19.47 -14.31 -11.54
CA ALA A 4 -20.21 -13.05 -11.48
C ALA A 4 -20.32 -12.53 -10.03
N ASN A 5 -20.38 -13.43 -9.05
CA ASN A 5 -20.43 -13.10 -7.64
C ASN A 5 -19.07 -12.55 -7.16
N GLU A 6 -17.97 -13.19 -7.55
CA GLU A 6 -16.61 -12.73 -7.26
C GLU A 6 -16.31 -11.37 -7.91
N ALA A 7 -16.70 -11.16 -9.18
CA ALA A 7 -16.56 -9.90 -9.87
C ALA A 7 -17.33 -8.74 -9.19
N ASN A 8 -18.53 -9.01 -8.68
CA ASN A 8 -19.29 -8.02 -7.93
C ASN A 8 -18.65 -7.71 -6.57
N ARG A 9 -18.11 -8.72 -5.89
CA ARG A 9 -17.41 -8.54 -4.62
C ARG A 9 -16.17 -7.63 -4.80
N GLU A 10 -15.40 -7.84 -5.84
CA GLU A 10 -14.23 -7.03 -6.17
C GLU A 10 -14.61 -5.59 -6.52
N LYS A 11 -15.69 -5.37 -7.28
CA LYS A 11 -16.24 -4.03 -7.55
C LYS A 11 -16.62 -3.29 -6.28
N PHE A 12 -17.24 -3.95 -5.31
CA PHE A 12 -17.57 -3.33 -4.03
C PHE A 12 -16.33 -2.94 -3.24
N ILE A 13 -15.29 -3.78 -3.22
CA ILE A 13 -14.04 -3.50 -2.52
C ILE A 13 -13.35 -2.27 -3.13
N THR A 14 -13.24 -2.19 -4.45
CA THR A 14 -12.66 -1.03 -5.14
C THR A 14 -13.49 0.24 -4.90
N ALA A 15 -14.81 0.16 -5.05
CA ALA A 15 -15.69 1.29 -4.77
C ALA A 15 -15.65 1.74 -3.30
N ALA A 16 -15.41 0.80 -2.38
CA ALA A 16 -15.25 1.11 -0.95
C ALA A 16 -13.92 1.81 -0.65
N ALA A 17 -12.84 1.47 -1.36
CA ALA A 17 -11.57 2.19 -1.25
C ALA A 17 -11.73 3.66 -1.67
N CYS A 18 -12.39 3.92 -2.81
CA CYS A 18 -12.71 5.29 -3.25
C CYS A 18 -13.64 6.03 -2.26
N GLU A 19 -14.62 5.33 -1.71
CA GLU A 19 -15.52 5.90 -0.70
C GLU A 19 -14.77 6.32 0.58
N LEU A 20 -13.81 5.49 1.03
CA LEU A 20 -12.94 5.83 2.15
C LEU A 20 -12.03 7.03 1.84
N GLU A 21 -11.49 7.10 0.62
CA GLU A 21 -10.67 8.24 0.19
C GLU A 21 -11.45 9.55 0.23
N GLU A 22 -12.68 9.57 -0.32
CA GLU A 22 -13.48 10.78 -0.46
C GLU A 22 -14.11 11.25 0.85
N HIS A 23 -14.50 10.33 1.73
CA HIS A 23 -15.34 10.63 2.89
C HIS A 23 -14.73 10.25 4.24
N GLY A 24 -13.62 9.52 4.23
CA GLY A 24 -12.99 9.01 5.45
C GLY A 24 -13.78 7.90 6.14
N VAL A 25 -13.20 7.37 7.22
CA VAL A 25 -13.80 6.24 7.96
C VAL A 25 -15.09 6.63 8.68
N SER A 26 -15.13 7.82 9.29
CA SER A 26 -16.30 8.26 10.10
C SER A 26 -17.58 8.42 9.28
N ASP A 27 -17.45 8.89 8.03
CA ASP A 27 -18.59 9.09 7.10
C ASP A 27 -18.71 8.01 6.03
N PHE A 28 -18.00 6.91 6.14
CA PHE A 28 -18.08 5.79 5.20
C PHE A 28 -19.48 5.19 5.09
N SER A 29 -20.00 5.02 3.86
CA SER A 29 -21.36 4.57 3.61
C SER A 29 -21.45 3.42 2.60
N ILE A 30 -21.85 2.23 3.06
CA ILE A 30 -22.16 1.07 2.20
C ILE A 30 -23.21 1.40 1.12
N ARG A 31 -24.16 2.30 1.42
CA ARG A 31 -25.18 2.70 0.44
C ARG A 31 -24.56 3.49 -0.71
N ARG A 32 -23.58 4.38 -0.44
CA ARG A 32 -22.85 5.09 -1.48
C ARG A 32 -21.98 4.14 -2.29
N VAL A 33 -21.33 3.17 -1.63
CA VAL A 33 -20.58 2.09 -2.31
C VAL A 33 -21.47 1.34 -3.31
N ALA A 34 -22.67 0.89 -2.88
CA ALA A 34 -23.62 0.21 -3.76
C ALA A 34 -24.02 1.07 -4.97
N ARG A 35 -24.32 2.35 -4.73
CA ARG A 35 -24.72 3.31 -5.78
C ARG A 35 -23.58 3.53 -6.77
N ARG A 36 -22.32 3.65 -6.30
CA ARG A 36 -21.13 3.76 -7.16
C ARG A 36 -20.96 2.54 -8.07
N CYS A 37 -21.35 1.36 -7.61
CA CYS A 37 -21.36 0.15 -8.43
C CYS A 37 -22.56 0.02 -9.37
N GLY A 38 -23.54 0.91 -9.32
CA GLY A 38 -24.78 0.81 -10.09
C GLY A 38 -25.72 -0.30 -9.58
N LEU A 39 -25.61 -0.68 -8.31
CA LEU A 39 -26.35 -1.79 -7.72
C LEU A 39 -27.28 -1.32 -6.58
N SER A 40 -28.25 -2.17 -6.21
CA SER A 40 -29.16 -1.88 -5.10
C SER A 40 -28.43 -1.78 -3.76
N CYS A 41 -28.94 -0.96 -2.83
CA CYS A 41 -28.37 -0.82 -1.49
C CYS A 41 -28.29 -2.13 -0.68
N ALA A 42 -29.06 -3.14 -1.05
CA ALA A 42 -29.03 -4.47 -0.45
C ALA A 42 -27.94 -5.39 -1.05
N ALA A 43 -27.40 -5.04 -2.22
CA ALA A 43 -26.46 -5.91 -2.93
C ALA A 43 -25.15 -6.15 -2.17
N PRO A 44 -24.51 -5.17 -1.48
CA PRO A 44 -23.29 -5.41 -0.72
C PRO A 44 -23.49 -6.42 0.42
N TYR A 45 -24.66 -6.42 1.07
CA TYR A 45 -24.99 -7.35 2.18
C TYR A 45 -25.13 -8.82 1.78
N LYS A 46 -25.09 -9.11 0.49
CA LYS A 46 -24.92 -10.49 -0.01
C LYS A 46 -23.49 -10.98 0.02
N HIS A 47 -22.53 -10.07 0.22
CA HIS A 47 -21.09 -10.32 0.16
C HIS A 47 -20.37 -9.98 1.47
N PHE A 48 -20.93 -9.07 2.25
CA PHE A 48 -20.34 -8.55 3.49
C PHE A 48 -21.42 -8.43 4.56
N GLU A 49 -21.16 -8.98 5.74
CA GLU A 49 -22.09 -8.97 6.87
C GLU A 49 -22.25 -7.58 7.49
N SER A 50 -21.21 -6.77 7.40
CA SER A 50 -21.16 -5.43 8.01
C SER A 50 -20.32 -4.43 7.22
N ARG A 51 -20.41 -3.15 7.64
CA ARG A 51 -19.54 -2.07 7.20
C ARG A 51 -18.07 -2.37 7.52
N ASP A 52 -17.82 -2.87 8.71
CA ASP A 52 -16.48 -3.12 9.22
C ASP A 52 -15.82 -4.30 8.48
N GLU A 53 -16.60 -5.31 8.14
CA GLU A 53 -16.13 -6.40 7.28
C GLU A 53 -15.74 -5.89 5.88
N LEU A 54 -16.55 -5.02 5.28
CA LEU A 54 -16.19 -4.44 3.98
C LEU A 54 -14.89 -3.63 4.07
N MET A 55 -14.69 -2.83 5.13
CA MET A 55 -13.44 -2.11 5.36
C MET A 55 -12.25 -3.06 5.55
N LEU A 56 -12.43 -4.13 6.31
CA LEU A 56 -11.41 -5.16 6.50
C LEU A 56 -11.02 -5.80 5.15
N GLU A 57 -11.99 -6.09 4.31
CA GLU A 57 -11.75 -6.66 2.99
C GLU A 57 -11.06 -5.68 2.03
N VAL A 58 -11.30 -4.37 2.16
CA VAL A 58 -10.51 -3.35 1.44
C VAL A 58 -9.04 -3.46 1.82
N ILE A 59 -8.72 -3.49 3.12
CA ILE A 59 -7.32 -3.60 3.57
C ILE A 59 -6.69 -4.93 3.14
N ARG A 60 -7.42 -6.05 3.24
CA ARG A 60 -6.95 -7.35 2.75
C ARG A 60 -6.67 -7.34 1.25
N HIS A 61 -7.51 -6.68 0.47
CA HIS A 61 -7.32 -6.54 -0.96
C HIS A 61 -6.06 -5.73 -1.28
N ILE A 62 -5.85 -4.59 -0.59
CA ILE A 62 -4.63 -3.78 -0.71
C ILE A 62 -3.39 -4.61 -0.38
N ASN A 63 -3.42 -5.33 0.76
CA ASN A 63 -2.32 -6.20 1.19
C ASN A 63 -2.01 -7.27 0.15
N LYS A 64 -3.02 -8.00 -0.31
CA LYS A 64 -2.86 -9.05 -1.32
C LYS A 64 -2.25 -8.53 -2.61
N LYS A 65 -2.73 -7.37 -3.07
CA LYS A 65 -2.24 -6.75 -4.30
C LYS A 65 -0.79 -6.29 -4.17
N TRP A 66 -0.45 -5.64 -3.05
CA TRP A 66 0.93 -5.25 -2.75
C TRP A 66 1.86 -6.47 -2.65
N LEU A 67 1.43 -7.53 -1.96
CA LEU A 67 2.20 -8.75 -1.83
C LEU A 67 2.56 -9.39 -3.16
N ALA A 68 1.59 -9.50 -4.06
CA ALA A 68 1.80 -10.05 -5.39
C ALA A 68 2.84 -9.23 -6.18
N ILE A 69 2.78 -7.89 -6.12
CA ILE A 69 3.75 -7.00 -6.77
C ILE A 69 5.14 -7.17 -6.15
N MET A 70 5.23 -7.28 -4.83
CA MET A 70 6.51 -7.47 -4.14
C MET A 70 7.15 -8.81 -4.48
N GLU A 71 6.38 -9.89 -4.51
CA GLU A 71 6.86 -11.23 -4.89
C GLU A 71 7.33 -11.28 -6.35
N GLU A 72 6.58 -10.66 -7.27
CA GLU A 72 6.99 -10.52 -8.68
C GLU A 72 8.29 -9.72 -8.80
N THR A 73 8.41 -8.61 -8.07
CA THR A 73 9.62 -7.78 -8.06
C THR A 73 10.82 -8.57 -7.54
N LEU A 74 10.68 -9.28 -6.42
CA LEU A 74 11.76 -10.10 -5.86
C LEU A 74 12.16 -11.25 -6.78
N THR A 75 11.20 -11.84 -7.46
CA THR A 75 11.47 -12.90 -8.46
C THR A 75 12.25 -12.35 -9.65
N ALA A 76 11.90 -11.17 -10.15
CA ALA A 76 12.59 -10.52 -11.26
C ALA A 76 14.03 -10.13 -10.92
N HIS A 77 14.32 -9.84 -9.63
CA HIS A 77 15.64 -9.46 -9.13
C HIS A 77 16.34 -10.61 -8.36
N GLN A 78 15.89 -11.85 -8.57
CA GLN A 78 16.47 -13.01 -7.91
C GLN A 78 17.94 -13.20 -8.32
N GLY A 79 18.84 -13.32 -7.33
CA GLY A 79 20.27 -13.46 -7.54
C GLY A 79 21.06 -12.13 -7.56
N GLU A 80 20.38 -11.00 -7.58
CA GLU A 80 21.01 -9.71 -7.34
C GLU A 80 21.36 -9.51 -5.85
N PRO A 81 22.32 -8.63 -5.52
CA PRO A 81 22.59 -8.26 -4.13
C PRO A 81 21.31 -7.83 -3.39
N LEU A 82 21.20 -8.17 -2.11
CA LEU A 82 20.02 -7.86 -1.30
C LEU A 82 19.68 -6.36 -1.29
N ARG A 83 20.72 -5.49 -1.34
CA ARG A 83 20.56 -4.04 -1.50
C ARG A 83 19.73 -3.69 -2.74
N GLU A 84 20.07 -4.25 -3.88
CA GLU A 84 19.39 -3.98 -5.17
C GLU A 84 17.94 -4.49 -5.15
N GLN A 85 17.72 -5.66 -4.55
CA GLN A 85 16.37 -6.20 -4.37
C GLN A 85 15.51 -5.27 -3.52
N ILE A 86 16.06 -4.70 -2.43
CA ILE A 86 15.34 -3.76 -1.56
C ILE A 86 15.01 -2.46 -2.30
N VAL A 87 15.97 -1.92 -3.05
CA VAL A 87 15.75 -0.70 -3.87
C VAL A 87 14.64 -0.95 -4.89
N ALA A 88 14.64 -2.10 -5.57
CA ALA A 88 13.59 -2.48 -6.51
C ALA A 88 12.21 -2.56 -5.82
N VAL A 89 12.12 -3.18 -4.65
CA VAL A 89 10.88 -3.24 -3.85
C VAL A 89 10.43 -1.84 -3.41
N CYS A 90 11.34 -0.96 -3.02
CA CYS A 90 11.00 0.43 -2.67
C CYS A 90 10.40 1.20 -3.86
N ILE A 91 10.96 1.05 -5.06
CA ILE A 91 10.44 1.66 -6.28
C ILE A 91 9.11 1.03 -6.70
N ALA A 92 8.96 -0.30 -6.57
CA ALA A 92 7.69 -0.97 -6.81
C ALA A 92 6.60 -0.47 -5.85
N TYR A 93 6.94 -0.20 -4.58
CA TYR A 93 5.98 0.36 -3.60
C TYR A 93 5.59 1.80 -3.93
N LEU A 94 6.54 2.65 -4.31
CA LEU A 94 6.24 3.99 -4.82
C LEU A 94 5.28 3.93 -6.01
N THR A 95 5.59 3.08 -7.00
CA THR A 95 4.77 2.88 -8.19
C THR A 95 3.36 2.40 -7.83
N PHE A 96 3.26 1.47 -6.88
CA PHE A 96 1.97 1.00 -6.36
C PHE A 96 1.14 2.14 -5.77
N LEU A 97 1.72 2.99 -4.92
CA LEU A 97 1.04 4.14 -4.32
C LEU A 97 0.61 5.19 -5.36
N CYS A 98 1.41 5.40 -6.42
CA CYS A 98 1.07 6.32 -7.50
C CYS A 98 0.03 5.76 -8.47
N THR A 99 -0.03 4.43 -8.63
CA THR A 99 -1.01 3.76 -9.49
C THR A 99 -2.40 3.66 -8.83
N TYR A 100 -2.42 3.60 -7.50
CA TYR A 100 -3.64 3.43 -6.69
C TYR A 100 -3.70 4.49 -5.58
N PRO A 101 -3.97 5.76 -5.92
CA PRO A 101 -3.98 6.87 -4.94
C PRO A 101 -5.01 6.66 -3.83
N GLU A 102 -6.16 6.01 -4.13
CA GLU A 102 -7.16 5.62 -3.14
C GLU A 102 -6.60 4.66 -2.08
N TYR A 103 -5.67 3.79 -2.45
CA TYR A 103 -5.03 2.88 -1.49
C TYR A 103 -4.01 3.60 -0.61
N GLN A 104 -3.28 4.57 -1.18
CA GLN A 104 -2.39 5.44 -0.40
C GLN A 104 -3.18 6.14 0.70
N THR A 105 -4.29 6.77 0.36
CA THR A 105 -5.15 7.45 1.33
C THR A 105 -5.61 6.51 2.44
N VAL A 106 -6.10 5.31 2.10
CA VAL A 106 -6.53 4.30 3.08
C VAL A 106 -5.39 3.84 3.99
N ILE A 107 -4.18 3.62 3.43
CA ILE A 107 -2.99 3.19 4.19
C ILE A 107 -2.60 4.25 5.23
N PHE A 108 -2.71 5.54 4.91
CA PHE A 108 -2.31 6.65 5.78
C PHE A 108 -3.44 7.25 6.63
N MET A 109 -4.67 6.78 6.47
CA MET A 109 -5.77 7.23 7.33
C MET A 109 -5.47 7.05 8.82
N ASN A 110 -5.98 7.99 9.62
CA ASN A 110 -5.83 7.96 11.07
C ASN A 110 -6.50 6.70 11.65
N ASP A 111 -5.75 5.95 12.42
CA ASP A 111 -6.14 4.67 12.99
C ASP A 111 -7.28 4.74 14.02
N LYS A 112 -7.55 5.92 14.59
CA LYS A 112 -8.56 6.11 15.66
C LYS A 112 -9.98 5.69 15.28
N PHE A 113 -10.28 5.64 14.00
CA PHE A 113 -11.63 5.36 13.48
C PHE A 113 -11.80 3.95 12.91
N PHE A 114 -10.72 3.17 12.85
CA PHE A 114 -10.77 1.80 12.36
C PHE A 114 -11.10 0.80 13.48
N PRO A 115 -11.89 -0.25 13.18
CA PRO A 115 -12.03 -1.39 14.08
C PRO A 115 -10.67 -2.07 14.37
N PRO A 116 -10.51 -2.70 15.54
CA PRO A 116 -9.23 -3.35 15.92
C PRO A 116 -8.73 -4.37 14.90
N GLU A 117 -9.63 -5.15 14.29
CA GLU A 117 -9.31 -6.16 13.28
C GLU A 117 -8.71 -5.53 12.03
N VAL A 118 -9.22 -4.36 11.63
CA VAL A 118 -8.71 -3.59 10.48
C VAL A 118 -7.30 -3.07 10.77
N LEU A 119 -7.05 -2.61 12.00
CA LEU A 119 -5.71 -2.13 12.41
C LEU A 119 -4.66 -3.26 12.36
N VAL A 120 -5.01 -4.45 12.84
CA VAL A 120 -4.12 -5.63 12.77
C VAL A 120 -3.77 -5.96 11.30
N GLU A 121 -4.74 -5.91 10.41
CA GLU A 121 -4.52 -6.18 8.99
C GLU A 121 -3.69 -5.07 8.32
N LYS A 122 -3.95 -3.80 8.66
CA LYS A 122 -3.27 -2.62 8.10
C LYS A 122 -1.75 -2.64 8.36
N VAL A 123 -1.32 -3.10 9.54
CA VAL A 123 0.10 -3.21 9.89
C VAL A 123 0.84 -4.24 9.03
N LYS A 124 0.18 -5.22 8.43
CA LYS A 124 0.82 -6.25 7.60
C LYS A 124 1.46 -5.68 6.33
N VAL A 125 0.92 -4.60 5.75
CA VAL A 125 1.49 -3.93 4.56
C VAL A 125 2.96 -3.54 4.78
N SER A 126 3.27 -3.00 5.95
CA SER A 126 4.62 -2.52 6.26
C SER A 126 5.58 -3.63 6.73
N LYS A 127 5.07 -4.64 7.44
CA LYS A 127 5.92 -5.66 8.08
C LYS A 127 6.77 -6.48 7.12
N GLN A 128 6.30 -6.73 5.92
CA GLN A 128 7.03 -7.58 4.96
C GLN A 128 8.19 -6.82 4.31
N SER A 129 7.98 -5.56 3.94
CA SER A 129 9.08 -4.69 3.47
C SER A 129 10.11 -4.45 4.59
N GLU A 130 9.65 -4.35 5.85
CA GLU A 130 10.53 -4.21 7.01
C GLU A 130 11.45 -5.41 7.22
N ARG A 131 10.97 -6.62 6.95
CA ARG A 131 11.78 -7.84 7.06
C ARG A 131 12.99 -7.81 6.14
N LEU A 132 12.83 -7.45 4.87
CA LEU A 132 13.93 -7.36 3.90
C LEU A 132 14.98 -6.32 4.34
N ILE A 133 14.53 -5.14 4.77
CA ILE A 133 15.43 -4.09 5.26
C ILE A 133 16.19 -4.57 6.50
N LYS A 134 15.52 -5.27 7.40
CA LYS A 134 16.14 -5.84 8.60
C LYS A 134 17.21 -6.88 8.24
N GLU A 135 16.91 -7.82 7.35
CA GLU A 135 17.86 -8.84 6.86
C GLU A 135 19.13 -8.19 6.25
N TYR A 136 18.95 -7.13 5.46
CA TYR A 136 20.09 -6.37 4.93
C TYR A 136 20.92 -5.74 6.05
N CYS A 137 20.28 -5.02 6.96
CA CYS A 137 20.99 -4.33 8.06
C CYS A 137 21.74 -5.30 8.95
N GLU A 138 21.18 -6.48 9.23
CA GLU A 138 21.84 -7.56 9.95
C GLU A 138 23.04 -8.11 9.18
N SER A 139 22.92 -8.27 7.85
CA SER A 139 24.01 -8.79 7.00
C SER A 139 25.24 -7.86 6.94
N VAL A 140 25.06 -6.57 7.15
CA VAL A 140 26.14 -5.57 7.16
C VAL A 140 26.48 -5.09 8.59
N ASN A 141 25.97 -5.76 9.62
CA ASN A 141 26.16 -5.39 11.02
C ASN A 141 25.80 -3.93 11.34
N MET A 142 24.72 -3.43 10.75
CA MET A 142 24.28 -2.04 10.92
C MET A 142 23.80 -1.76 12.35
N PRO A 143 24.29 -0.72 13.05
CA PRO A 143 23.78 -0.32 14.35
C PRO A 143 22.26 -0.01 14.32
N ALA A 144 21.56 -0.30 15.43
CA ALA A 144 20.10 -0.18 15.51
C ALA A 144 19.58 1.26 15.31
N ASP A 145 20.33 2.25 15.76
CA ASP A 145 20.02 3.68 15.56
C ASP A 145 20.19 4.10 14.11
N VAL A 146 21.22 3.61 13.42
CA VAL A 146 21.44 3.82 11.97
C VAL A 146 20.32 3.18 11.18
N TYR A 147 19.92 1.94 11.51
CA TYR A 147 18.78 1.26 10.90
C TYR A 147 17.49 2.09 11.02
N PHE A 148 17.18 2.59 12.22
CA PHE A 148 15.98 3.40 12.44
C PHE A 148 15.98 4.68 11.61
N ARG A 149 17.11 5.41 11.58
CA ARG A 149 17.29 6.63 10.78
C ARG A 149 17.08 6.37 9.29
N LYS A 150 17.73 5.35 8.73
CA LYS A 150 17.62 4.97 7.31
C LYS A 150 16.20 4.53 6.96
N LYS A 151 15.58 3.71 7.78
CA LYS A 151 14.19 3.30 7.62
C LYS A 151 13.24 4.50 7.59
N LEU A 152 13.42 5.46 8.50
CA LEU A 152 12.61 6.68 8.54
C LEU A 152 12.82 7.51 7.27
N ALA A 153 14.07 7.73 6.85
CA ALA A 153 14.41 8.50 5.65
C ALA A 153 13.76 7.88 4.38
N ILE A 154 13.93 6.58 4.16
CA ILE A 154 13.37 5.86 3.01
C ILE A 154 11.84 5.92 3.00
N ARG A 155 11.19 5.67 4.14
CA ARG A 155 9.72 5.74 4.23
C ARG A 155 9.21 7.15 3.96
N SER A 156 9.85 8.17 4.53
CA SER A 156 9.48 9.57 4.31
C SER A 156 9.65 9.96 2.85
N LEU A 157 10.75 9.56 2.22
CA LEU A 157 11.01 9.82 0.80
C LEU A 157 9.94 9.16 -0.08
N ILE A 158 9.67 7.87 0.07
CA ILE A 158 8.67 7.16 -0.73
C ILE A 158 7.28 7.78 -0.56
N ASN A 159 6.86 7.98 0.70
CA ASN A 159 5.51 8.46 0.99
C ASN A 159 5.33 9.93 0.58
N GLY A 160 6.31 10.78 0.86
CA GLY A 160 6.32 12.17 0.42
C GLY A 160 6.31 12.29 -1.10
N SER A 161 7.14 11.52 -1.79
CA SER A 161 7.16 11.49 -3.26
C SER A 161 5.83 11.04 -3.84
N ALA A 162 5.20 10.00 -3.28
CA ALA A 162 3.90 9.54 -3.75
C ALA A 162 2.81 10.61 -3.55
N ILE A 163 2.81 11.35 -2.43
CA ILE A 163 1.89 12.47 -2.20
C ILE A 163 2.09 13.57 -3.24
N LEU A 164 3.33 14.00 -3.48
CA LEU A 164 3.65 15.06 -4.45
C LEU A 164 3.31 14.64 -5.89
N ILE A 165 3.49 13.37 -6.23
CA ILE A 165 3.10 12.84 -7.54
C ILE A 165 1.58 12.81 -7.68
N ASN A 166 0.87 12.28 -6.69
CA ASN A 166 -0.60 12.15 -6.73
C ASN A 166 -1.31 13.52 -6.66
N SER A 167 -0.69 14.54 -6.02
CA SER A 167 -1.18 15.92 -6.06
C SER A 167 -0.90 16.65 -7.39
N GLY A 168 -0.06 16.08 -8.25
CA GLY A 168 0.34 16.70 -9.52
C GLY A 168 1.45 17.75 -9.40
N GLU A 169 2.07 17.92 -8.22
CA GLU A 169 3.18 18.86 -8.02
C GLU A 169 4.44 18.41 -8.74
N ILE A 170 4.69 17.10 -8.81
CA ILE A 170 5.79 16.52 -9.58
C ILE A 170 5.26 15.47 -10.55
N PRO A 171 5.83 15.35 -11.78
CA PRO A 171 5.34 14.41 -12.76
C PRO A 171 5.72 12.96 -12.43
N PHE A 172 4.80 12.02 -12.66
CA PHE A 172 5.09 10.59 -12.59
C PHE A 172 5.72 10.12 -13.91
N ASN A 173 7.04 10.13 -13.97
CA ASN A 173 7.81 9.71 -15.16
C ASN A 173 9.14 9.04 -14.78
N SER A 174 9.84 8.49 -15.78
CA SER A 174 11.11 7.79 -15.60
C SER A 174 12.21 8.65 -14.96
N HIS A 175 12.26 9.94 -15.26
CA HIS A 175 13.24 10.88 -14.68
C HIS A 175 13.01 11.06 -13.18
N THR A 176 11.77 11.34 -12.77
CA THR A 176 11.39 11.47 -11.34
C THR A 176 11.69 10.17 -10.58
N ILE A 177 11.32 9.02 -11.14
CA ILE A 177 11.60 7.71 -10.54
C ILE A 177 13.10 7.48 -10.38
N SER A 178 13.91 7.85 -11.39
CA SER A 178 15.37 7.72 -11.34
C SER A 178 16.00 8.56 -10.22
N ILE A 179 15.52 9.78 -10.01
CA ILE A 179 15.97 10.64 -8.91
C ILE A 179 15.62 10.02 -7.55
N ILE A 180 14.39 9.55 -7.39
CA ILE A 180 13.94 8.93 -6.14
C ILE A 180 14.74 7.64 -5.88
N LYS A 181 14.95 6.81 -6.90
CA LYS A 181 15.79 5.61 -6.84
C LYS A 181 17.19 5.95 -6.34
N SER A 182 17.86 6.92 -6.96
CA SER A 182 19.22 7.34 -6.57
C SER A 182 19.27 7.83 -5.11
N ASN A 183 18.25 8.54 -4.62
CA ASN A 183 18.19 8.95 -3.22
C ASN A 183 18.01 7.76 -2.28
N ILE A 184 17.20 6.76 -2.65
CA ILE A 184 17.06 5.52 -1.86
C ILE A 184 18.37 4.74 -1.83
N GLU A 185 19.08 4.63 -2.96
CA GLU A 185 20.37 3.95 -3.07
C GLU A 185 21.42 4.53 -2.14
N ARG A 186 21.47 5.87 -1.99
CA ARG A 186 22.37 6.57 -1.06
C ARG A 186 22.13 6.21 0.40
N GLU A 187 20.88 5.92 0.78
CA GLU A 187 20.59 5.47 2.15
C GLU A 187 21.19 4.09 2.47
N PHE A 188 21.54 3.30 1.44
CA PHE A 188 22.20 1.99 1.58
C PHE A 188 23.71 2.06 1.37
N GLU A 189 24.29 3.21 1.05
CA GLU A 189 25.74 3.39 1.05
C GLU A 189 26.23 3.37 2.50
N THR A 190 27.23 2.55 2.76
CA THR A 190 27.92 2.51 4.07
C THR A 190 28.76 3.77 4.21
N GLU A 191 28.54 4.50 5.30
CA GLU A 191 29.49 5.53 5.74
C GLU A 191 30.78 4.90 6.21
#